data_710d2fd3418358669d55474a3b1aa43d
#
_entry.id   710d2fd3418358669d55474a3b1aa43d
#
_cell.length_a   1.000
_cell.length_b   1.000
_cell.length_c   1.000
_cell.angle_alpha   90.00
_cell.angle_beta   90.00
_cell.angle_gamma   90.00
#
_symmetry.space_group_name_H-M   'P 1'
#
loop_
_entity.id
_entity.type
_entity.pdbx_description
1 polymer ?
#
loop_
_entity_poly.entity_id
_entity_poly.type
_entity_poly.pdbx_seq_one_letter_code
_entity_poly.pdbx_strand_id
1 'polypeptide(L)'
;MKFASRMECLQDKALLNAMELTETPDMISFSAGFPSPETYPVEAIKESFVQVLDQEGKEALSYCSTSGFGKLREIIAKRMHDKFDLSYKTGEVVITSGSQQALDMSSMLFINKGDVVLFETPSYLGAVNALKA
;
A
#
# COMPACT_ATOMS: atom_id res chain seq x y z
N MET A 1 -0.07 8.06 29.94
CA MET A 1 -0.86 8.32 28.73
C MET A 1 -1.70 7.08 28.47
N LYS A 2 -3.00 7.24 28.19
CA LYS A 2 -3.87 6.07 27.90
C LYS A 2 -4.04 5.96 26.38
N PHE A 3 -3.58 4.86 25.81
CA PHE A 3 -3.79 4.57 24.38
C PHE A 3 -5.22 4.06 24.13
N ALA A 4 -5.67 4.14 22.87
CA ALA A 4 -6.90 3.52 22.46
C ALA A 4 -6.81 2.00 22.57
N SER A 5 -7.94 1.32 22.88
CA SER A 5 -7.97 -0.14 23.07
C SER A 5 -7.50 -0.94 21.86
N ARG A 6 -7.68 -0.39 20.65
CA ARG A 6 -7.16 -0.99 19.41
C ARG A 6 -5.64 -1.18 19.39
N MET A 7 -4.90 -0.41 20.18
CA MET A 7 -3.44 -0.55 20.29
C MET A 7 -3.01 -1.83 21.00
N GLU A 8 -3.90 -2.45 21.78
CA GLU A 8 -3.62 -3.73 22.44
C GLU A 8 -3.47 -4.88 21.43
N CYS A 9 -4.17 -4.78 20.29
CA CYS A 9 -4.11 -5.77 19.22
C CYS A 9 -2.81 -5.68 18.39
N LEU A 10 -2.11 -4.54 18.45
CA LEU A 10 -0.91 -4.26 17.64
C LEU A 10 0.40 -4.58 18.38
N GLN A 11 0.34 -5.24 19.54
CA GLN A 11 1.51 -5.56 20.37
C GLN A 11 2.34 -6.74 19.84
N ASP A 12 2.04 -7.26 18.67
CA ASP A 12 2.82 -8.35 18.09
C ASP A 12 4.21 -7.86 17.66
N LYS A 13 5.18 -8.10 18.56
CA LYS A 13 6.59 -7.75 18.34
C LYS A 13 7.27 -8.63 17.30
N ALA A 14 6.65 -9.71 16.84
CA ALA A 14 7.29 -10.66 15.94
C ALA A 14 7.70 -10.01 14.61
N LEU A 15 6.85 -9.14 14.05
CA LEU A 15 7.17 -8.41 12.83
C LEU A 15 8.30 -7.40 13.03
N LEU A 16 8.26 -6.64 14.13
CA LEU A 16 9.32 -5.68 14.46
C LEU A 16 10.65 -6.35 14.66
N ASN A 17 10.68 -7.44 15.43
CA ASN A 17 11.89 -8.23 15.65
C ASN A 17 12.43 -8.85 14.36
N ALA A 18 11.55 -9.32 13.48
CA ALA A 18 11.96 -9.85 12.17
C ALA A 18 12.58 -8.75 11.28
N MET A 19 12.04 -7.54 11.31
CA MET A 19 12.59 -6.41 10.56
C MET A 19 13.94 -5.94 11.13
N GLU A 20 14.10 -5.85 12.45
CA GLU A 20 15.38 -5.52 13.10
C GLU A 20 16.48 -6.52 12.73
N LEU A 21 16.16 -7.80 12.63
CA LEU A 21 17.11 -8.84 12.22
C LEU A 21 17.58 -8.66 10.76
N THR A 22 16.78 -8.05 9.87
CA THR A 22 17.18 -7.83 8.47
C THR A 22 18.26 -6.77 8.30
N GLU A 23 18.49 -5.94 9.30
CA GLU A 23 19.53 -4.90 9.31
C GLU A 23 20.88 -5.43 9.79
N THR A 24 20.98 -6.71 10.17
CA THR A 24 22.23 -7.32 10.63
C THR A 24 23.19 -7.52 9.46
N PRO A 25 24.44 -7.00 9.52
CA PRO A 25 25.43 -7.20 8.49
C PRO A 25 25.63 -8.70 8.16
N ASP A 26 25.84 -9.01 6.90
CA ASP A 26 26.08 -10.36 6.38
C ASP A 26 24.91 -11.35 6.50
N MET A 27 23.73 -10.88 6.88
CA MET A 27 22.53 -11.71 6.91
C MET A 27 21.81 -11.73 5.56
N ILE A 28 21.52 -12.94 5.06
CA ILE A 28 20.64 -13.12 3.90
C ILE A 28 19.21 -13.29 4.43
N SER A 29 18.38 -12.26 4.26
CA SER A 29 17.01 -12.27 4.73
C SER A 29 16.04 -12.67 3.61
N PHE A 30 15.14 -13.62 3.91
CA PHE A 30 13.98 -13.97 3.08
C PHE A 30 12.67 -13.41 3.66
N SER A 31 12.76 -12.54 4.68
CA SER A 31 11.59 -11.92 5.29
C SER A 31 11.09 -10.72 4.48
N ALA A 32 9.80 -10.36 4.69
CA ALA A 32 9.14 -9.16 4.18
C ALA A 32 9.06 -8.99 2.65
N GLY A 33 9.72 -9.83 1.83
CA GLY A 33 9.62 -9.79 0.35
C GLY A 33 10.14 -8.49 -0.29
N PHE A 34 11.16 -7.87 0.30
CA PHE A 34 11.77 -6.66 -0.27
C PHE A 34 12.46 -6.97 -1.61
N PRO A 35 12.22 -6.17 -2.66
CA PRO A 35 12.99 -6.28 -3.90
C PRO A 35 14.47 -5.98 -3.66
N SER A 36 15.36 -6.58 -4.47
CA SER A 36 16.77 -6.22 -4.42
C SER A 36 16.96 -4.74 -4.77
N PRO A 37 17.74 -3.97 -3.99
CA PRO A 37 18.02 -2.56 -4.28
C PRO A 37 18.58 -2.31 -5.67
N GLU A 38 19.32 -3.27 -6.24
CA GLU A 38 19.88 -3.21 -7.59
C GLU A 38 18.81 -3.20 -8.69
N THR A 39 17.59 -3.63 -8.38
CA THR A 39 16.48 -3.65 -9.34
C THR A 39 15.69 -2.34 -9.38
N TYR A 40 15.98 -1.38 -8.51
CA TYR A 40 15.27 -0.10 -8.50
C TYR A 40 15.64 0.76 -9.71
N PRO A 41 14.69 1.18 -10.53
CA PRO A 41 14.93 1.94 -11.75
C PRO A 41 15.15 3.44 -11.44
N VAL A 42 16.21 3.76 -10.69
CA VAL A 42 16.46 5.09 -10.13
C VAL A 42 16.51 6.17 -11.23
N GLU A 43 17.26 5.93 -12.31
CA GLU A 43 17.40 6.92 -13.38
C GLU A 43 16.07 7.14 -14.14
N ALA A 44 15.32 6.08 -14.43
CA ALA A 44 14.02 6.21 -15.08
C ALA A 44 13.01 6.97 -14.22
N ILE A 45 13.06 6.78 -12.90
CA ILE A 45 12.23 7.54 -11.96
C ILE A 45 12.62 9.02 -11.96
N LYS A 46 13.92 9.32 -11.90
CA LYS A 46 14.45 10.67 -11.93
C LYS A 46 14.04 11.41 -13.22
N GLU A 47 14.23 10.77 -14.37
CA GLU A 47 13.81 11.32 -15.67
C GLU A 47 12.31 11.60 -15.70
N SER A 48 11.49 10.67 -15.20
CA SER A 48 10.04 10.84 -15.12
C SER A 48 9.65 12.02 -14.24
N PHE A 49 10.32 12.21 -13.09
CA PHE A 49 10.09 13.36 -12.20
C PHE A 49 10.40 14.67 -12.90
N VAL A 50 11.57 14.77 -13.56
CA VAL A 50 11.95 15.99 -14.31
C VAL A 50 10.93 16.28 -15.39
N GLN A 51 10.56 15.28 -16.19
CA GLN A 51 9.59 15.45 -17.26
C GLN A 51 8.23 15.94 -16.76
N VAL A 52 7.72 15.38 -15.67
CA VAL A 52 6.43 15.79 -15.09
C VAL A 52 6.50 17.21 -14.55
N LEU A 53 7.59 17.58 -13.87
CA LEU A 53 7.75 18.94 -13.32
C LEU A 53 7.89 19.99 -14.41
N ASP A 54 8.56 19.67 -15.52
CA ASP A 54 8.71 20.58 -16.66
C ASP A 54 7.39 20.77 -17.41
N GLN A 55 6.58 19.75 -17.57
CA GLN A 55 5.36 19.76 -18.36
C GLN A 55 4.12 20.16 -17.57
N GLU A 56 3.95 19.64 -16.37
CA GLU A 56 2.73 19.73 -15.57
C GLU A 56 3.02 20.08 -14.10
N GLY A 57 4.18 20.71 -13.79
CA GLY A 57 4.68 20.88 -12.42
C GLY A 57 3.68 21.54 -11.47
N LYS A 58 2.94 22.56 -11.92
CA LYS A 58 1.92 23.23 -11.08
C LYS A 58 0.77 22.29 -10.73
N GLU A 59 0.32 21.47 -11.67
CA GLU A 59 -0.75 20.50 -11.47
C GLU A 59 -0.27 19.34 -10.59
N ALA A 60 0.93 18.82 -10.88
CA ALA A 60 1.52 17.71 -10.13
C ALA A 60 1.77 18.02 -8.64
N LEU A 61 2.05 19.29 -8.32
CA LEU A 61 2.29 19.75 -6.95
C LEU A 61 1.03 20.28 -6.24
N SER A 62 -0.11 20.32 -6.95
CA SER A 62 -1.37 20.83 -6.40
C SER A 62 -2.17 19.72 -5.69
N TYR A 63 -3.15 20.15 -4.89
CA TYR A 63 -4.16 19.23 -4.36
C TYR A 63 -4.97 18.61 -5.51
N CYS A 64 -5.24 17.32 -5.39
CA CYS A 64 -6.13 16.60 -6.31
C CYS A 64 -7.40 16.12 -5.59
N SER A 65 -8.27 15.41 -6.30
CA SER A 65 -9.44 14.74 -5.75
C SER A 65 -9.05 13.78 -4.62
N THR A 66 -9.88 13.62 -3.59
CA THR A 66 -9.71 12.64 -2.51
C THR A 66 -9.59 11.20 -3.01
N SER A 67 -10.14 10.91 -4.18
CA SER A 67 -10.00 9.60 -4.84
C SER A 67 -8.65 9.44 -5.56
N GLY A 68 -7.84 10.49 -5.65
CA GLY A 68 -6.55 10.49 -6.33
C GLY A 68 -6.59 11.16 -7.72
N PHE A 69 -5.41 11.29 -8.31
CA PHE A 69 -5.19 11.99 -9.57
C PHE A 69 -5.92 11.32 -10.75
N GLY A 70 -6.72 12.08 -11.49
CA GLY A 70 -7.64 11.58 -12.50
C GLY A 70 -6.96 10.73 -13.59
N LYS A 71 -5.90 11.27 -14.21
CA LYS A 71 -5.13 10.58 -15.25
C LYS A 71 -4.56 9.23 -14.76
N LEU A 72 -4.08 9.15 -13.50
CA LEU A 72 -3.58 7.90 -12.93
C LEU A 72 -4.71 6.87 -12.79
N ARG A 73 -5.88 7.30 -12.34
CA ARG A 73 -7.06 6.43 -12.19
C ARG A 73 -7.54 5.88 -13.54
N GLU A 74 -7.50 6.69 -14.60
CA GLU A 74 -7.80 6.26 -15.96
C GLU A 74 -6.81 5.21 -16.47
N ILE A 75 -5.50 5.43 -16.25
CA ILE A 75 -4.46 4.47 -16.63
C ILE A 75 -4.64 3.14 -15.89
N ILE A 76 -4.99 3.19 -14.60
CA ILE A 76 -5.25 1.98 -13.80
C ILE A 76 -6.49 1.25 -14.33
N ALA A 77 -7.60 1.94 -14.54
CA ALA A 77 -8.82 1.35 -15.09
C ALA A 77 -8.57 0.67 -16.44
N LYS A 78 -7.84 1.37 -17.33
CA LYS A 78 -7.42 0.80 -18.62
C LYS A 78 -6.53 -0.43 -18.46
N ARG A 79 -5.53 -0.39 -17.57
CA ARG A 79 -4.64 -1.53 -17.31
C ARG A 79 -5.39 -2.75 -16.79
N MET A 80 -6.41 -2.54 -15.93
CA MET A 80 -7.25 -3.62 -15.42
C MET A 80 -8.06 -4.26 -16.53
N HIS A 81 -8.58 -3.45 -17.47
CA HIS A 81 -9.26 -3.96 -18.65
C HIS A 81 -8.31 -4.75 -19.54
N ASP A 82 -7.18 -4.16 -19.94
CA ASP A 82 -6.25 -4.73 -20.91
C ASP A 82 -5.61 -6.05 -20.43
N LYS A 83 -5.36 -6.19 -19.12
CA LYS A 83 -4.65 -7.35 -18.55
C LYS A 83 -5.54 -8.43 -17.98
N PHE A 84 -6.70 -8.05 -17.46
CA PHE A 84 -7.53 -8.94 -16.65
C PHE A 84 -8.99 -9.01 -17.15
N ASP A 85 -9.31 -8.30 -18.23
CA ASP A 85 -10.68 -8.18 -18.77
C ASP A 85 -11.69 -7.65 -17.73
N LEU A 86 -11.21 -6.79 -16.83
CA LEU A 86 -12.02 -6.16 -15.79
C LEU A 86 -12.33 -4.71 -16.17
N SER A 87 -13.61 -4.42 -16.37
CA SER A 87 -14.09 -3.10 -16.80
C SER A 87 -14.48 -2.25 -15.59
N TYR A 88 -13.62 -1.30 -15.21
CA TYR A 88 -13.89 -0.29 -14.19
C TYR A 88 -14.04 1.08 -14.80
N LYS A 89 -15.00 1.84 -14.30
CA LYS A 89 -15.06 3.28 -14.56
C LYS A 89 -14.01 4.00 -13.73
N THR A 90 -13.49 5.13 -14.22
CA THR A 90 -12.52 5.94 -13.46
C THR A 90 -13.05 6.31 -12.07
N GLY A 91 -14.37 6.50 -11.91
CA GLY A 91 -15.03 6.78 -10.63
C GLY A 91 -14.96 5.65 -9.60
N GLU A 92 -14.69 4.42 -10.03
CA GLU A 92 -14.62 3.22 -9.17
C GLU A 92 -13.18 2.92 -8.71
N VAL A 93 -12.20 3.72 -9.13
CA VAL A 93 -10.79 3.59 -8.74
C VAL A 93 -10.44 4.64 -7.70
N VAL A 94 -9.84 4.21 -6.60
CA VAL A 94 -9.30 5.07 -5.55
C VAL A 94 -7.80 4.80 -5.39
N ILE A 95 -7.01 5.87 -5.33
CA ILE A 95 -5.56 5.77 -5.08
C ILE A 95 -5.31 5.84 -3.59
N THR A 96 -4.50 4.92 -3.09
CA THR A 96 -4.08 4.84 -1.69
C THR A 96 -2.56 4.93 -1.57
N SER A 97 -2.07 5.30 -0.40
CA SER A 97 -0.64 5.26 -0.05
C SER A 97 -0.21 3.84 0.30
N GLY A 98 -0.18 2.98 -0.71
CA GLY A 98 0.14 1.57 -0.59
C GLY A 98 -1.04 0.70 -0.12
N SER A 99 -0.80 -0.62 -0.13
CA SER A 99 -1.80 -1.62 0.22
C SER A 99 -2.24 -1.56 1.68
N GLN A 100 -1.37 -1.13 2.59
CA GLN A 100 -1.71 -1.04 4.01
C GLN A 100 -2.86 -0.05 4.27
N GLN A 101 -2.84 1.11 3.60
CA GLN A 101 -3.96 2.06 3.70
C GLN A 101 -5.24 1.49 3.07
N ALA A 102 -5.12 0.77 1.96
CA ALA A 102 -6.28 0.13 1.34
C ALA A 102 -6.92 -0.92 2.26
N LEU A 103 -6.11 -1.73 2.94
CA LEU A 103 -6.57 -2.72 3.91
C LEU A 103 -7.26 -2.07 5.11
N ASP A 104 -6.66 -1.03 5.68
CA ASP A 104 -7.22 -0.29 6.81
C ASP A 104 -8.56 0.37 6.44
N MET A 105 -8.62 1.07 5.31
CA MET A 105 -9.87 1.66 4.82
C MET A 105 -10.95 0.61 4.53
N SER A 106 -10.57 -0.53 3.96
CA SER A 106 -11.51 -1.62 3.67
C SER A 106 -12.06 -2.24 4.97
N SER A 107 -11.19 -2.41 5.98
CA SER A 107 -11.64 -2.89 7.29
C SER A 107 -12.66 -1.95 7.91
N MET A 108 -12.39 -0.65 7.90
CA MET A 108 -13.33 0.35 8.43
C MET A 108 -14.67 0.43 7.67
N LEU A 109 -14.65 0.11 6.36
CA LEU A 109 -15.86 0.17 5.53
C LEU A 109 -16.76 -1.05 5.69
N PHE A 110 -16.19 -2.23 5.87
CA PHE A 110 -16.92 -3.49 5.70
C PHE A 110 -17.00 -4.35 6.96
N ILE A 111 -16.22 -4.05 8.01
CA ILE A 111 -16.05 -4.95 9.15
C ILE A 111 -16.42 -4.26 10.45
N ASN A 112 -17.25 -4.90 11.24
CA ASN A 112 -17.60 -4.50 12.60
C ASN A 112 -16.92 -5.41 13.61
N LYS A 113 -16.82 -4.95 14.85
CA LYS A 113 -16.34 -5.77 15.96
C LYS A 113 -17.18 -7.02 16.13
N GLY A 114 -16.55 -8.18 16.00
CA GLY A 114 -17.18 -9.50 16.13
C GLY A 114 -17.46 -10.18 14.80
N ASP A 115 -17.25 -9.50 13.66
CA ASP A 115 -17.36 -10.11 12.36
C ASP A 115 -16.23 -11.14 12.13
N VAL A 116 -16.52 -12.17 11.34
CA VAL A 116 -15.58 -13.24 11.02
C VAL A 116 -14.92 -12.97 9.69
N VAL A 117 -13.60 -12.91 9.68
CA VAL A 117 -12.79 -12.75 8.47
C VAL A 117 -11.97 -14.02 8.23
N LEU A 118 -12.05 -14.58 7.02
CA LEU A 118 -11.29 -15.75 6.63
C LEU A 118 -9.95 -15.34 6.01
N PHE A 119 -8.88 -15.95 6.48
CA PHE A 119 -7.52 -15.76 6.00
C PHE A 119 -6.88 -17.05 5.56
N GLU A 120 -5.95 -16.96 4.64
CA GLU A 120 -4.96 -18.00 4.40
C GLU A 120 -3.97 -18.07 5.56
N THR A 121 -3.37 -19.23 5.78
CA THR A 121 -2.30 -19.42 6.78
C THR A 121 -1.11 -20.09 6.12
N PRO A 122 0.08 -19.46 6.09
CA PRO A 122 0.44 -18.15 6.67
C PRO A 122 -0.10 -16.95 5.88
N SER A 123 -0.35 -15.82 6.54
CA SER A 123 -0.89 -14.61 5.95
C SER A 123 0.01 -13.39 6.18
N TYR A 124 -0.20 -12.33 5.40
CA TYR A 124 0.47 -11.05 5.58
C TYR A 124 0.06 -10.40 6.91
N LEU A 125 1.01 -10.22 7.81
CA LEU A 125 0.75 -9.68 9.16
C LEU A 125 0.16 -8.27 9.16
N GLY A 126 0.53 -7.44 8.17
CA GLY A 126 -0.06 -6.11 8.01
C GLY A 126 -1.57 -6.16 7.76
N ALA A 127 -2.06 -7.12 6.97
CA ALA A 127 -3.49 -7.34 6.76
C ALA A 127 -4.18 -7.80 8.04
N VAL A 128 -3.59 -8.77 8.73
CA VAL A 128 -4.13 -9.28 10.01
C VAL A 128 -4.26 -8.15 11.04
N ASN A 129 -3.26 -7.28 11.14
CA ASN A 129 -3.27 -6.16 12.07
C ASN A 129 -4.32 -5.10 11.71
N ALA A 130 -4.45 -4.76 10.41
CA ALA A 130 -5.48 -3.82 9.96
C ALA A 130 -6.90 -4.29 10.27
N LEU A 131 -7.14 -5.60 10.23
CA LEU A 131 -8.45 -6.19 10.49
C LEU A 131 -8.73 -6.45 11.97
N LYS A 132 -7.71 -6.42 12.82
CA LYS A 132 -7.86 -6.53 14.30
C LYS A 132 -8.04 -5.17 14.98
N ALA A 133 -7.63 -4.08 14.35
CA ALA A 133 -7.66 -2.72 14.89
C ALA A 133 -9.03 -2.07 14.76
#